data_c34d77974ccb42bf09c9708dedca8ada
#
_entry.id   c34d77974ccb42bf09c9708dedca8ada
#
_cell.length_a   1.000
_cell.length_b   1.000
_cell.length_c   1.000
_cell.angle_alpha   90.00
_cell.angle_beta   90.00
_cell.angle_gamma   90.00
#
_symmetry.space_group_name_H-M   'P 1'
#
loop_
_entity.id
_entity.type
_entity.pdbx_description
1 polymer ?
#
loop_
_entity_poly.entity_id
_entity_poly.type
_entity_poly.pdbx_seq_one_letter_code
_entity_poly.pdbx_strand_id
1 'polypeptide(L)'
;MIFKKTRGFTLIETVVTLAVVCLLVLMPTLYVKNIKEQVVLDNSTRQVKSTINKYLHLATVKKKSYFLSYFDNNSSIQIKEPHKVSQVYLDKHIRVYNFDNLYISNRGTISPRTIIIKNGKKEKKIKIQMTWGRMVEE
;
A
#
# COMPACT_ATOMS: atom_id res chain seq x y z
N MET A 1 66.05 -2.71 -16.42
CA MET A 1 64.87 -3.21 -15.70
C MET A 1 64.48 -2.17 -14.65
N ILE A 2 63.38 -1.43 -14.86
CA ILE A 2 62.94 -0.39 -13.89
C ILE A 2 61.92 -1.07 -13.00
N PHE A 3 62.28 -1.39 -11.75
CA PHE A 3 61.34 -1.88 -10.75
C PHE A 3 60.42 -0.72 -10.33
N LYS A 4 59.20 -0.76 -10.78
CA LYS A 4 58.17 0.18 -10.36
C LYS A 4 57.82 -0.13 -8.90
N LYS A 5 58.27 0.71 -7.97
CA LYS A 5 58.01 0.60 -6.53
C LYS A 5 56.50 0.75 -6.31
N THR A 6 55.80 -0.35 -6.12
CA THR A 6 54.39 -0.37 -5.72
C THR A 6 54.28 0.09 -4.29
N ARG A 7 53.66 1.24 -4.05
CA ARG A 7 53.35 1.71 -2.68
C ARG A 7 52.25 0.81 -2.14
N GLY A 8 52.56 0.07 -1.09
CA GLY A 8 51.52 -0.68 -0.34
C GLY A 8 50.63 0.28 0.44
N PHE A 9 49.39 -0.12 0.66
CA PHE A 9 48.45 0.62 1.51
C PHE A 9 49.00 0.70 2.94
N THR A 10 48.90 1.89 3.54
CA THR A 10 49.26 2.09 4.95
C THR A 10 48.13 1.57 5.85
N LEU A 11 48.43 1.12 7.06
CA LEU A 11 47.47 0.64 8.03
C LEU A 11 46.38 1.68 8.31
N ILE A 12 46.76 2.95 8.39
CA ILE A 12 45.82 4.06 8.62
C ILE A 12 44.86 4.24 7.44
N GLU A 13 45.31 4.06 6.21
CA GLU A 13 44.51 4.18 5.00
C GLU A 13 43.46 3.05 4.93
N THR A 14 43.82 1.83 5.33
CA THR A 14 42.84 0.72 5.41
C THR A 14 41.80 0.93 6.50
N VAL A 15 42.17 1.49 7.65
CA VAL A 15 41.21 1.81 8.73
C VAL A 15 40.25 2.91 8.30
N VAL A 16 40.75 3.97 7.66
CA VAL A 16 39.91 5.07 7.17
C VAL A 16 38.97 4.58 6.08
N THR A 17 39.46 3.79 5.11
CA THR A 17 38.61 3.24 4.06
C THR A 17 37.51 2.33 4.62
N LEU A 18 37.86 1.49 5.61
CA LEU A 18 36.87 0.63 6.28
C LEU A 18 35.79 1.46 6.99
N ALA A 19 36.20 2.52 7.71
CA ALA A 19 35.26 3.42 8.38
C ALA A 19 34.31 4.09 7.39
N VAL A 20 34.81 4.59 6.26
CA VAL A 20 34.00 5.20 5.20
C VAL A 20 33.04 4.19 4.58
N VAL A 21 33.49 2.97 4.29
CA VAL A 21 32.61 1.89 3.75
C VAL A 21 31.52 1.54 4.74
N CYS A 22 31.82 1.41 6.03
CA CYS A 22 30.80 1.17 7.06
C CYS A 22 29.74 2.29 7.09
N LEU A 23 30.11 3.55 7.02
CA LEU A 23 29.18 4.67 6.98
C LEU A 23 28.31 4.63 5.72
N LEU A 24 28.88 4.34 4.56
CA LEU A 24 28.15 4.23 3.30
C LEU A 24 27.14 3.08 3.29
N VAL A 25 27.40 1.99 4.01
CA VAL A 25 26.47 0.85 4.11
C VAL A 25 25.36 1.10 5.15
N LEU A 26 25.68 1.77 6.26
CA LEU A 26 24.72 2.01 7.34
C LEU A 26 23.65 3.05 6.98
N MET A 27 24.00 4.12 6.25
CA MET A 27 23.05 5.18 5.89
C MET A 27 21.85 4.68 5.03
N PRO A 28 22.03 3.89 3.97
CA PRO A 28 20.92 3.43 3.13
C PRO A 28 19.94 2.52 3.87
N THR A 29 20.40 1.72 4.86
CA THR A 29 19.54 0.74 5.53
C THR A 29 18.38 1.38 6.29
N LEU A 30 18.58 2.54 6.90
CA LEU A 30 17.53 3.29 7.59
C LEU A 30 16.53 3.92 6.61
N TYR A 31 16.99 4.32 5.44
CA TYR A 31 16.17 4.96 4.41
C TYR A 31 15.25 3.96 3.70
N VAL A 32 15.72 2.73 3.44
CA VAL A 32 14.99 1.65 2.77
C VAL A 32 13.72 1.27 3.54
N LYS A 33 13.75 1.24 4.88
CA LYS A 33 12.56 0.90 5.69
C LYS A 33 11.42 1.89 5.45
N ASN A 34 11.71 3.19 5.44
CA ASN A 34 10.70 4.23 5.22
C ASN A 34 10.09 4.17 3.81
N ILE A 35 10.91 3.86 2.79
CA ILE A 35 10.45 3.68 1.42
C ILE A 35 9.54 2.46 1.32
N LYS A 36 9.92 1.34 1.94
CA LYS A 36 9.11 0.11 1.92
C LYS A 36 7.72 0.33 2.51
N GLU A 37 7.62 0.99 3.66
CA GLU A 37 6.34 1.33 4.28
C GLU A 37 5.45 2.18 3.36
N GLN A 38 6.06 3.15 2.65
CA GLN A 38 5.35 4.00 1.69
C GLN A 38 4.85 3.20 0.49
N VAL A 39 5.71 2.38 -0.11
CA VAL A 39 5.34 1.56 -1.28
C VAL A 39 4.22 0.57 -0.94
N VAL A 40 4.27 -0.05 0.24
CA VAL A 40 3.21 -0.95 0.71
C VAL A 40 1.89 -0.17 0.88
N LEU A 41 1.92 1.03 1.45
CA LEU A 41 0.75 1.87 1.62
C LEU A 41 0.16 2.28 0.27
N ASP A 42 1.00 2.70 -0.68
CA ASP A 42 0.58 3.11 -2.03
C ASP A 42 -0.06 1.94 -2.80
N ASN A 43 0.56 0.77 -2.76
CA ASN A 43 0.04 -0.42 -3.42
C ASN A 43 -1.30 -0.85 -2.82
N SER A 44 -1.42 -0.86 -1.49
CA SER A 44 -2.67 -1.21 -0.82
C SER A 44 -3.77 -0.19 -1.10
N THR A 45 -3.44 1.09 -1.16
CA THR A 45 -4.38 2.16 -1.53
C THR A 45 -4.91 1.96 -2.95
N ARG A 46 -4.02 1.67 -3.90
CA ARG A 46 -4.41 1.35 -5.29
C ARG A 46 -5.27 0.08 -5.36
N GLN A 47 -4.96 -0.94 -4.57
CA GLN A 47 -5.71 -2.19 -4.52
C GLN A 47 -7.12 -1.98 -3.99
N VAL A 48 -7.28 -1.21 -2.90
CA VAL A 48 -8.60 -0.83 -2.35
C VAL A 48 -9.42 -0.07 -3.39
N LYS A 49 -8.85 0.94 -4.02
CA LYS A 49 -9.49 1.74 -5.06
C LYS A 49 -9.90 0.91 -6.28
N SER A 50 -8.99 0.05 -6.75
CA SER A 50 -9.26 -0.87 -7.86
C SER A 50 -10.39 -1.85 -7.53
N THR A 51 -10.43 -2.37 -6.30
CA THR A 51 -11.49 -3.26 -5.83
C THR A 51 -12.85 -2.55 -5.84
N ILE A 52 -12.93 -1.34 -5.30
CA ILE A 52 -14.18 -0.57 -5.32
C ILE A 52 -14.63 -0.30 -6.76
N ASN A 53 -13.74 0.17 -7.63
CA ASN A 53 -14.05 0.43 -9.04
C ASN A 53 -14.54 -0.82 -9.77
N LYS A 54 -13.87 -1.96 -9.56
CA LYS A 54 -14.26 -3.25 -10.15
C LYS A 54 -15.70 -3.60 -9.78
N TYR A 55 -16.07 -3.48 -8.51
CA TYR A 55 -17.41 -3.85 -8.07
C TYR A 55 -18.47 -2.80 -8.42
N LEU A 56 -18.12 -1.52 -8.56
CA LEU A 56 -18.99 -0.50 -9.17
C LEU A 56 -19.36 -0.85 -10.61
N HIS A 57 -18.35 -1.21 -11.43
CA HIS A 57 -18.59 -1.64 -12.81
C HIS A 57 -19.39 -2.95 -12.87
N LEU A 58 -19.05 -3.94 -12.03
CA LEU A 58 -19.79 -5.21 -11.99
C LEU A 58 -21.23 -5.01 -11.55
N ALA A 59 -21.51 -4.11 -10.61
CA ALA A 59 -22.86 -3.78 -10.16
C ALA A 59 -23.70 -3.22 -11.31
N THR A 60 -23.12 -2.32 -12.11
CA THR A 60 -23.79 -1.73 -13.26
C THR A 60 -24.05 -2.75 -14.37
N VAL A 61 -23.07 -3.61 -14.68
CA VAL A 61 -23.16 -4.59 -15.77
C VAL A 61 -24.06 -5.76 -15.39
N LYS A 62 -23.87 -6.34 -14.19
CA LYS A 62 -24.61 -7.52 -13.74
C LYS A 62 -25.94 -7.19 -13.06
N LYS A 63 -26.27 -5.91 -12.86
CA LYS A 63 -27.46 -5.43 -12.13
C LYS A 63 -27.63 -6.06 -10.75
N LYS A 64 -26.51 -6.30 -10.05
CA LYS A 64 -26.46 -6.89 -8.71
C LYS A 64 -25.86 -5.91 -7.71
N SER A 65 -26.33 -5.99 -6.46
CA SER A 65 -25.78 -5.20 -5.37
C SER A 65 -24.65 -5.95 -4.68
N TYR A 66 -23.69 -5.21 -4.13
CA TYR A 66 -22.54 -5.74 -3.42
C TYR A 66 -22.36 -5.06 -2.08
N PHE A 67 -21.92 -5.83 -1.08
CA PHE A 67 -21.50 -5.32 0.23
C PHE A 67 -20.02 -5.60 0.42
N LEU A 68 -19.26 -4.56 0.67
CA LEU A 68 -17.82 -4.65 0.95
C LEU A 68 -17.59 -4.31 2.42
N SER A 69 -16.83 -5.16 3.11
CA SER A 69 -16.43 -4.95 4.50
C SER A 69 -14.96 -5.31 4.68
N TYR A 70 -14.25 -4.55 5.51
CA TYR A 70 -12.87 -4.85 5.86
C TYR A 70 -12.83 -5.66 7.16
N PHE A 71 -11.98 -6.68 7.19
CA PHE A 71 -11.74 -7.52 8.36
C PHE A 71 -10.27 -7.43 8.77
N ASP A 72 -10.06 -6.85 9.94
CA ASP A 72 -8.74 -6.59 10.49
C ASP A 72 -7.96 -7.86 10.81
N ASN A 73 -8.64 -8.93 11.29
CA ASN A 73 -8.01 -10.19 11.68
C ASN A 73 -7.20 -10.83 10.53
N ASN A 74 -7.68 -10.70 9.31
CA ASN A 74 -7.04 -11.29 8.12
C ASN A 74 -6.52 -10.24 7.14
N SER A 75 -6.55 -8.95 7.50
CA SER A 75 -6.24 -7.83 6.60
C SER A 75 -6.89 -8.01 5.22
N SER A 76 -8.16 -8.35 5.20
CA SER A 76 -8.88 -8.69 3.97
C SER A 76 -10.15 -7.88 3.79
N ILE A 77 -10.45 -7.57 2.53
CA ILE A 77 -11.73 -7.01 2.11
C ILE A 77 -12.61 -8.19 1.71
N GLN A 78 -13.71 -8.39 2.41
CA GLN A 78 -14.75 -9.33 2.03
C GLN A 78 -15.80 -8.64 1.19
N ILE A 79 -16.16 -9.28 0.11
CA ILE A 79 -17.20 -8.85 -0.81
C ILE A 79 -18.31 -9.89 -0.77
N LYS A 80 -19.48 -9.49 -0.28
CA LYS A 80 -20.66 -10.35 -0.24
C LYS A 80 -21.53 -10.10 -1.46
N GLU A 81 -21.73 -11.15 -2.25
CA GLU A 81 -22.73 -11.26 -3.30
C GLU A 81 -23.90 -12.09 -2.78
N PRO A 82 -25.10 -12.08 -3.43
CA PRO A 82 -26.26 -12.87 -2.99
C PRO A 82 -25.99 -14.36 -2.80
N HIS A 83 -25.01 -14.93 -3.54
CA HIS A 83 -24.71 -16.38 -3.49
C HIS A 83 -23.19 -16.68 -3.39
N LYS A 84 -22.35 -15.68 -3.20
CA LYS A 84 -20.90 -15.86 -3.16
C LYS A 84 -20.21 -14.84 -2.26
N VAL A 85 -19.21 -15.28 -1.53
CA VAL A 85 -18.31 -14.39 -0.80
C VAL A 85 -16.95 -14.46 -1.46
N SER A 86 -16.45 -13.31 -1.88
CA SER A 86 -15.09 -13.16 -2.42
C SER A 86 -14.23 -12.41 -1.41
N GLN A 87 -12.93 -12.69 -1.39
CA GLN A 87 -11.99 -12.04 -0.49
C GLN A 87 -10.81 -11.48 -1.28
N VAL A 88 -10.34 -10.31 -0.88
CA VAL A 88 -9.13 -9.66 -1.39
C VAL A 88 -8.23 -9.38 -0.21
N TYR A 89 -7.06 -9.99 -0.19
CA TYR A 89 -6.09 -9.82 0.89
C TYR A 89 -5.22 -8.59 0.64
N LEU A 90 -5.03 -7.81 1.69
CA LEU A 90 -4.09 -6.69 1.75
C LEU A 90 -2.82 -7.13 2.51
N ASP A 91 -1.81 -6.27 2.53
CA ASP A 91 -0.63 -6.50 3.37
C ASP A 91 -1.02 -6.51 4.87
N LYS A 92 -0.37 -7.39 5.65
CA LYS A 92 -0.67 -7.61 7.08
C LYS A 92 -0.50 -6.36 7.96
N HIS A 93 0.30 -5.40 7.52
CA HIS A 93 0.57 -4.17 8.24
C HIS A 93 -0.43 -3.04 7.92
N ILE A 94 -1.33 -3.29 6.96
CA ILE A 94 -2.34 -2.31 6.54
C ILE A 94 -3.58 -2.42 7.40
N ARG A 95 -4.05 -1.26 7.84
CA ARG A 95 -5.33 -1.07 8.52
C ARG A 95 -6.21 -0.16 7.69
N VAL A 96 -7.46 -0.55 7.51
CA VAL A 96 -8.43 0.25 6.75
C VAL A 96 -9.57 0.65 7.67
N TYR A 97 -9.80 1.94 7.77
CA TYR A 97 -10.86 2.52 8.61
C TYR A 97 -11.97 3.10 7.76
N ASN A 98 -13.17 3.11 8.32
CA ASN A 98 -14.38 3.63 7.67
C ASN A 98 -14.75 2.92 6.37
N PHE A 99 -14.47 1.60 6.32
CA PHE A 99 -14.75 0.75 5.16
C PHE A 99 -15.92 -0.22 5.41
N ASP A 100 -16.43 -0.30 6.63
CA ASP A 100 -17.43 -1.28 7.00
C ASP A 100 -18.78 -1.04 6.32
N ASN A 101 -19.40 -2.13 5.86
CA ASN A 101 -20.70 -2.13 5.20
C ASN A 101 -20.80 -1.13 4.04
N LEU A 102 -19.77 -1.07 3.21
CA LEU A 102 -19.79 -0.27 2.00
C LEU A 102 -20.75 -0.90 0.99
N TYR A 103 -21.94 -0.32 0.86
CA TYR A 103 -22.98 -0.80 -0.04
C TYR A 103 -22.81 -0.20 -1.45
N ILE A 104 -22.78 -1.06 -2.44
CA ILE A 104 -22.82 -0.71 -3.87
C ILE A 104 -24.15 -1.20 -4.43
N SER A 105 -24.97 -0.26 -4.88
CA SER A 105 -26.28 -0.55 -5.48
C SER A 105 -26.14 -1.20 -6.86
N ASN A 106 -27.15 -1.94 -7.29
CA ASN A 106 -27.27 -2.51 -8.63
C ASN A 106 -27.22 -1.49 -9.79
N ARG A 107 -27.36 -0.20 -9.47
CA ARG A 107 -27.18 0.93 -10.40
C ARG A 107 -25.74 1.45 -10.46
N GLY A 108 -24.82 0.86 -9.69
CA GLY A 108 -23.42 1.34 -9.57
C GLY A 108 -23.30 2.62 -8.74
N THR A 109 -24.20 2.84 -7.78
CA THR A 109 -24.11 3.96 -6.85
C THR A 109 -23.51 3.52 -5.53
N ILE A 110 -22.75 4.41 -4.89
CA ILE A 110 -22.07 4.19 -3.63
C ILE A 110 -22.24 5.43 -2.73
N SER A 111 -22.33 5.23 -1.42
CA SER A 111 -22.43 6.34 -0.47
C SER A 111 -21.13 7.10 -0.36
N PRO A 112 -21.12 8.44 -0.45
CA PRO A 112 -19.94 9.26 -0.23
C PRO A 112 -19.39 9.02 1.18
N ARG A 113 -18.07 8.77 1.25
CA ARG A 113 -17.35 8.62 2.54
C ARG A 113 -15.85 8.78 2.33
N THR A 114 -15.14 8.99 3.41
CA THR A 114 -13.68 9.01 3.43
C THR A 114 -13.16 7.71 4.05
N ILE A 115 -12.42 6.94 3.29
CA ILE A 115 -11.74 5.71 3.72
C ILE A 115 -10.31 6.09 4.09
N ILE A 116 -9.84 5.65 5.25
CA ILE A 116 -8.50 5.92 5.74
C ILE A 116 -7.71 4.61 5.74
N ILE A 117 -6.56 4.62 5.08
CA ILE A 117 -5.65 3.48 4.99
C ILE A 117 -4.37 3.85 5.73
N LYS A 118 -3.96 3.02 6.70
CA LYS A 118 -2.78 3.25 7.53
C LYS A 118 -1.76 2.12 7.41
N ASN A 119 -0.49 2.50 7.42
CA ASN A 119 0.64 1.60 7.57
C ASN A 119 1.60 2.20 8.63
N GLY A 120 1.54 1.69 9.85
CA GLY A 120 2.27 2.27 10.97
C GLY A 120 1.86 3.73 11.23
N LYS A 121 2.82 4.65 11.09
CA LYS A 121 2.58 6.10 11.30
C LYS A 121 2.08 6.83 10.04
N LYS A 122 2.15 6.18 8.88
CA LYS A 122 1.75 6.78 7.60
C LYS A 122 0.30 6.49 7.30
N GLU A 123 -0.40 7.48 6.74
CA GLU A 123 -1.79 7.32 6.34
C GLU A 123 -2.05 7.94 4.96
N LYS A 124 -3.02 7.37 4.26
CA LYS A 124 -3.62 7.92 3.05
C LYS A 124 -5.13 7.89 3.15
N LYS A 125 -5.77 8.85 2.53
CA LYS A 125 -7.23 8.99 2.52
C LYS A 125 -7.75 8.85 1.10
N ILE A 126 -8.78 8.03 0.94
CA ILE A 126 -9.56 7.92 -0.29
C ILE A 126 -10.92 8.54 -0.01
N LYS A 127 -11.21 9.65 -0.65
CA LYS A 127 -12.48 10.35 -0.53
C LYS A 127 -13.38 9.99 -1.69
N ILE A 128 -14.48 9.30 -1.40
CA ILE A 128 -15.55 9.05 -2.36
C ILE A 128 -16.46 10.28 -2.34
N GLN A 129 -16.42 11.09 -3.40
CA GLN A 129 -17.07 12.41 -3.42
C GLN A 129 -18.51 12.36 -3.91
N MET A 130 -18.83 11.42 -4.80
CA MET A 130 -20.13 11.37 -5.45
C MET A 130 -20.68 9.96 -5.50
N THR A 131 -21.99 9.86 -5.64
CA THR A 131 -22.70 8.57 -5.66
C THR A 131 -22.27 7.63 -6.79
N TRP A 132 -21.70 8.16 -7.88
CA TRP A 132 -21.11 7.32 -8.95
C TRP A 132 -19.68 6.86 -8.69
N GLY A 133 -19.13 7.14 -7.49
CA GLY A 133 -17.87 6.58 -7.06
C GLY A 133 -16.62 7.33 -7.52
N ARG A 134 -16.68 8.64 -7.80
CA ARG A 134 -15.46 9.43 -8.02
C ARG A 134 -14.60 9.42 -6.76
N MET A 135 -13.38 8.88 -6.88
CA MET A 135 -12.44 8.77 -5.78
C MET A 135 -11.26 9.73 -5.96
N VAL A 136 -10.98 10.51 -4.92
CA VAL A 136 -9.82 11.41 -4.84
C VAL A 136 -8.93 10.93 -3.71
N GLU A 137 -7.62 10.92 -3.93
CA GLU A 137 -6.61 10.61 -2.91
C GLU A 137 -6.12 11.91 -2.27
N GLU A 138 -6.02 11.90 -0.93
CA GLU A 138 -5.45 12.97 -0.10
C GLU A 138 -4.34 12.42 0.80
#